data_9e78cb2be5feb610a3845b9687e6fb11
#
_entry.id   9e78cb2be5feb610a3845b9687e6fb11
#
_cell.length_a   1.000
_cell.length_b   1.000
_cell.length_c   1.000
_cell.angle_alpha   90.00
_cell.angle_beta   90.00
_cell.angle_gamma   90.00
#
_symmetry.space_group_name_H-M   'P 1'
#
loop_
_entity.id
_entity.type
_entity.pdbx_description
1 polymer ?
#
loop_
_entity_poly.entity_id
_entity_poly.type
_entity_poly.pdbx_seq_one_letter_code
_entity_poly.pdbx_strand_id
1 'polypeptide(L)'
;MNEIIKNLKKTLSKAVKRSPYKGLLFSGGLDTSILASLKSKIIGITVSLESKGKDIFYSKSLAKFLNMKHFHRKVGVDEAIESIPQVIKILKSFDPLIFFTNTCFKINVFITLIF
;
A
#
# COMPACT_ATOMS: atom_id res chain seq x y z
N MET A 1 25.66 -16.87 2.58
CA MET A 1 24.73 -15.73 2.70
C MET A 1 24.37 -15.10 1.34
N ASN A 2 25.31 -14.87 0.48
CA ASN A 2 25.03 -14.29 -0.86
C ASN A 2 24.10 -15.14 -1.74
N GLU A 3 24.16 -16.45 -1.65
CA GLU A 3 23.31 -17.34 -2.45
C GLU A 3 21.85 -17.34 -1.98
N ILE A 4 21.61 -17.30 -0.67
CA ILE A 4 20.28 -17.19 -0.09
C ILE A 4 19.61 -15.89 -0.52
N ILE A 5 20.33 -14.76 -0.43
CA ILE A 5 19.83 -13.45 -0.85
C ILE A 5 19.50 -13.45 -2.34
N LYS A 6 20.37 -14.02 -3.17
CA LYS A 6 20.19 -14.13 -4.61
C LYS A 6 18.95 -14.96 -4.97
N ASN A 7 18.77 -16.10 -4.29
CA ASN A 7 17.62 -16.97 -4.48
C ASN A 7 16.31 -16.31 -4.01
N LEU A 8 16.34 -15.63 -2.86
CA LEU A 8 15.19 -14.87 -2.36
C LEU A 8 14.79 -13.78 -3.34
N LYS A 9 15.72 -12.96 -3.81
CA LYS A 9 15.47 -11.91 -4.81
C LYS A 9 14.88 -12.48 -6.10
N LYS A 10 15.40 -13.60 -6.59
CA LYS A 10 14.91 -14.28 -7.79
C LYS A 10 13.47 -14.77 -7.60
N THR A 11 13.17 -15.36 -6.46
CA THR A 11 11.83 -15.88 -6.14
C THR A 11 10.81 -14.75 -5.99
N LEU A 12 11.16 -13.69 -5.25
CA LEU A 12 10.32 -12.50 -5.10
C LEU A 12 10.07 -11.82 -6.46
N SER A 13 11.11 -11.67 -7.29
CA SER A 13 10.97 -11.08 -8.62
C SER A 13 10.01 -11.88 -9.50
N LYS A 14 10.07 -13.20 -9.45
CA LYS A 14 9.14 -14.07 -10.18
C LYS A 14 7.71 -13.92 -9.68
N ALA A 15 7.51 -13.89 -8.36
CA ALA A 15 6.18 -13.73 -7.75
C ALA A 15 5.55 -12.38 -8.13
N VAL A 16 6.31 -11.29 -8.03
CA VAL A 16 5.87 -9.94 -8.38
C VAL A 16 5.55 -9.80 -9.87
N LYS A 17 6.36 -10.39 -10.75
CA LYS A 17 6.13 -10.37 -12.20
C LYS A 17 4.87 -11.13 -12.61
N ARG A 18 4.54 -12.21 -11.92
CA ARG A 18 3.31 -12.98 -12.18
C ARG A 18 2.04 -12.25 -11.71
N SER A 19 2.17 -11.32 -10.78
CA SER A 19 1.03 -10.56 -10.26
C SER A 19 0.53 -9.57 -11.31
N PRO A 20 -0.75 -9.60 -11.69
CA PRO A 20 -1.31 -8.70 -12.70
C PRO A 20 -1.50 -7.27 -12.21
N TYR A 21 -1.26 -7.01 -10.93
CA TYR A 21 -1.52 -5.74 -10.28
C TYR A 21 -0.61 -4.61 -10.79
N LYS A 22 -1.20 -3.45 -11.01
CA LYS A 22 -0.50 -2.21 -11.41
C LYS A 22 -0.33 -1.24 -10.24
N GLY A 23 -1.06 -1.44 -9.15
CA GLY A 23 -1.05 -0.61 -7.95
C GLY A 23 -0.44 -1.32 -6.75
N LEU A 24 0.18 -0.55 -5.88
CA LEU A 24 0.76 -1.00 -4.61
C LEU A 24 0.34 -0.03 -3.51
N LEU A 25 -0.20 -0.56 -2.42
CA LEU A 25 -0.32 0.20 -1.19
C LEU A 25 1.08 0.47 -0.65
N PHE A 26 1.44 1.75 -0.60
CA PHE A 26 2.81 2.16 -0.39
C PHE A 26 2.95 2.99 0.88
N SER A 27 3.45 2.36 1.93
CA SER A 27 3.72 3.01 3.22
C SER A 27 5.10 3.66 3.29
N GLY A 28 6.01 3.31 2.39
CA GLY A 28 7.43 3.66 2.49
C GLY A 28 8.21 2.78 3.48
N GLY A 29 7.57 1.74 4.02
CA GLY A 29 8.23 0.72 4.84
C GLY A 29 9.05 -0.26 3.99
N LEU A 30 9.82 -1.13 4.67
CA LEU A 30 10.76 -2.04 4.02
C LEU A 30 10.09 -2.96 3.00
N ASP A 31 9.00 -3.61 3.38
CA ASP A 31 8.34 -4.62 2.54
C ASP A 31 7.76 -4.01 1.25
N THR A 32 7.04 -2.90 1.38
CA THR A 32 6.44 -2.21 0.22
C THR A 32 7.51 -1.60 -0.68
N SER A 33 8.64 -1.19 -0.11
CA SER A 33 9.79 -0.65 -0.84
C SER A 33 10.48 -1.73 -1.68
N ILE A 34 10.65 -2.92 -1.12
CA ILE A 34 11.20 -4.08 -1.85
C ILE A 34 10.28 -4.43 -3.02
N LEU A 35 8.97 -4.53 -2.78
CA LEU A 35 8.01 -4.85 -3.84
C LEU A 35 8.01 -3.79 -4.94
N ALA A 36 8.03 -2.51 -4.58
CA ALA A 36 8.09 -1.41 -5.53
C ALA A 36 9.37 -1.43 -6.38
N SER A 37 10.51 -1.81 -5.79
CA SER A 37 11.79 -1.89 -6.50
C SER A 37 11.85 -3.04 -7.52
N LEU A 38 11.05 -4.09 -7.33
CA LEU A 38 11.05 -5.29 -8.16
C LEU A 38 10.11 -5.19 -9.38
N LYS A 39 9.21 -4.21 -9.41
CA LYS A 39 8.23 -4.05 -10.49
C LYS A 39 8.31 -2.66 -11.10
N SER A 40 8.74 -2.59 -12.35
CA SER A 40 8.72 -1.35 -13.11
C SER A 40 7.27 -0.89 -13.38
N LYS A 41 7.05 0.41 -13.41
CA LYS A 41 5.75 1.05 -13.73
C LYS A 41 4.63 0.73 -12.73
N ILE A 42 4.95 0.35 -11.50
CA ILE A 42 3.95 0.22 -10.45
C ILE A 42 3.52 1.60 -9.96
N ILE A 43 2.25 1.73 -9.61
CA ILE A 43 1.68 2.96 -9.06
C ILE A 43 1.60 2.80 -7.54
N GLY A 44 2.27 3.67 -6.80
CA GLY A 44 2.17 3.70 -5.34
C GLY A 44 0.98 4.52 -4.87
N ILE A 45 0.25 4.00 -3.92
CA ILE A 45 -0.90 4.68 -3.31
C ILE A 45 -0.66 4.71 -1.80
N THR A 46 -0.67 5.91 -1.23
CA THR A 46 -0.55 6.11 0.21
C THR A 46 -1.79 6.82 0.73
N VAL A 47 -2.38 6.28 1.77
CA VAL A 47 -3.46 6.96 2.52
C VAL A 47 -2.94 7.29 3.91
N SER A 48 -3.24 8.48 4.35
CA SER A 48 -2.96 8.90 5.73
C SER A 48 -4.19 9.55 6.34
N LEU A 49 -4.37 9.34 7.63
CA LEU A 49 -5.25 10.18 8.44
C LEU A 49 -4.65 11.58 8.53
N GLU A 50 -5.46 12.57 8.90
CA GLU A 50 -5.05 13.98 8.99
C GLU A 50 -3.93 14.25 10.01
N SER A 51 -3.44 13.22 10.70
CA SER A 51 -2.31 13.33 11.60
C SER A 51 -1.00 13.62 10.86
N LYS A 52 -0.13 14.39 11.48
CA LYS A 52 1.22 14.71 10.97
C LYS A 52 2.15 13.49 11.08
N GLY A 53 1.84 12.39 10.41
CA GLY A 53 2.67 11.18 10.44
C GLY A 53 3.95 11.31 9.61
N LYS A 54 5.06 10.79 10.13
CA LYS A 54 6.35 10.71 9.42
C LYS A 54 6.28 9.80 8.18
N ASP A 55 5.34 8.88 8.15
CA ASP A 55 5.16 7.89 7.07
C ASP A 55 4.91 8.54 5.70
N ILE A 56 4.24 9.70 5.69
CA ILE A 56 4.00 10.47 4.46
C ILE A 56 5.31 10.96 3.86
N PHE A 57 6.23 11.42 4.70
CA PHE A 57 7.54 11.91 4.26
C PHE A 57 8.35 10.77 3.64
N TYR A 58 8.41 9.63 4.28
CA TYR A 58 9.15 8.46 3.79
C TYR A 58 8.57 7.92 2.49
N SER A 59 7.24 7.78 2.40
CA SER A 59 6.59 7.29 1.19
C SER A 59 6.84 8.22 -0.01
N LYS A 60 6.75 9.53 0.17
CA LYS A 60 7.02 10.51 -0.89
C LYS A 60 8.49 10.51 -1.33
N SER A 61 9.41 10.51 -0.38
CA SER A 61 10.86 10.52 -0.66
C SER A 61 11.28 9.26 -1.42
N LEU A 62 10.77 8.11 -0.99
CA LEU A 62 11.12 6.85 -1.62
C LEU A 62 10.45 6.66 -2.99
N ALA A 63 9.21 7.13 -3.15
CA ALA A 63 8.54 7.14 -4.45
C ALA A 63 9.30 7.97 -5.48
N LYS A 64 9.84 9.12 -5.05
CA LYS A 64 10.70 9.97 -5.88
C LYS A 64 12.03 9.26 -6.22
N PHE A 65 12.66 8.62 -5.25
CA PHE A 65 13.88 7.85 -5.47
C PHE A 65 13.70 6.71 -6.46
N LEU A 66 12.57 5.98 -6.37
CA LEU A 66 12.23 4.89 -7.29
C LEU A 66 11.66 5.36 -8.64
N ASN A 67 11.53 6.66 -8.84
CA ASN A 67 10.87 7.26 -10.02
C ASN A 67 9.49 6.65 -10.29
N MET A 68 8.72 6.46 -9.22
CA MET A 68 7.44 5.78 -9.22
C MET A 68 6.30 6.80 -9.22
N LYS A 69 5.25 6.55 -10.02
CA LYS A 69 4.02 7.34 -9.94
C LYS A 69 3.38 7.10 -8.58
N HIS A 70 3.15 8.17 -7.83
CA HIS A 70 2.69 8.09 -6.44
C HIS A 70 1.52 9.01 -6.19
N PHE A 71 0.45 8.44 -5.65
CA PHE A 71 -0.73 9.16 -5.20
C PHE A 71 -0.81 9.12 -3.68
N HIS A 72 -1.04 10.27 -3.09
CA HIS A 72 -1.26 10.41 -1.66
C HIS A 72 -2.61 11.03 -1.40
N ARG A 73 -3.45 10.38 -0.58
CA ARG A 73 -4.72 10.91 -0.11
C ARG A 73 -4.72 11.06 1.40
N LYS A 74 -5.12 12.22 1.86
CA LYS A 74 -5.47 12.45 3.27
C LYS A 74 -6.95 12.14 3.46
N VAL A 75 -7.27 11.45 4.54
CA VAL A 75 -8.62 11.05 4.93
C VAL A 75 -8.92 11.62 6.30
N GLY A 76 -10.06 12.29 6.44
CA GLY A 76 -10.55 12.77 7.72
C GLY A 76 -10.99 11.62 8.62
N VAL A 77 -10.98 11.84 9.92
CA VAL A 77 -11.44 10.85 10.90
C VAL A 77 -12.91 10.48 10.67
N ASP A 78 -13.74 11.46 10.37
CA ASP A 78 -15.17 11.24 10.11
C ASP A 78 -15.39 10.38 8.87
N GLU A 79 -14.70 10.65 7.77
CA GLU A 79 -14.73 9.82 6.55
C GLU A 79 -14.28 8.39 6.83
N ALA A 80 -13.24 8.22 7.65
CA ALA A 80 -12.76 6.91 8.05
C ALA A 80 -13.83 6.15 8.86
N ILE A 81 -14.48 6.80 9.81
CA ILE A 81 -15.57 6.22 10.62
C ILE A 81 -16.78 5.85 9.75
N GLU A 82 -17.20 6.71 8.84
CA GLU A 82 -18.31 6.43 7.92
C GLU A 82 -18.04 5.25 7.00
N SER A 83 -16.78 4.98 6.67
CA SER A 83 -16.39 3.83 5.83
C SER A 83 -16.46 2.48 6.56
N ILE A 84 -16.53 2.48 7.90
CA ILE A 84 -16.48 1.29 8.76
C ILE A 84 -17.55 0.23 8.38
N PRO A 85 -18.84 0.56 8.25
CA PRO A 85 -19.86 -0.45 7.92
C PRO A 85 -19.60 -1.13 6.57
N GLN A 86 -19.10 -0.39 5.59
CA GLN A 86 -18.77 -0.93 4.27
C GLN A 86 -17.57 -1.89 4.34
N VAL A 87 -16.57 -1.56 5.14
CA VAL A 87 -15.40 -2.41 5.36
C VAL A 87 -15.80 -3.72 6.01
N ILE A 88 -16.62 -3.67 7.07
CA ILE A 88 -17.16 -4.86 7.75
C ILE A 88 -17.94 -5.75 6.75
N LYS A 89 -18.82 -5.14 5.95
CA LYS A 89 -19.62 -5.87 4.96
C LYS A 89 -18.77 -6.62 3.93
N ILE A 90 -17.63 -6.06 3.52
CA ILE A 90 -16.76 -6.68 2.52
C ILE A 90 -15.85 -7.74 3.14
N LEU A 91 -15.29 -7.46 4.31
CA LEU A 91 -14.42 -8.41 4.99
C LEU A 91 -15.20 -9.55 5.63
N LYS A 92 -16.50 -9.37 5.88
CA LYS A 92 -17.34 -10.33 6.61
C LYS A 92 -16.71 -10.72 7.97
N SER A 93 -15.99 -9.80 8.58
CA SER A 93 -15.25 -10.01 9.83
C SER A 93 -15.34 -8.78 10.72
N PHE A 94 -15.44 -9.03 12.04
CA PHE A 94 -15.43 -8.03 13.10
C PHE A 94 -14.09 -8.00 13.86
N ASP A 95 -13.06 -8.65 13.36
CA ASP A 95 -11.76 -8.63 14.01
C ASP A 95 -11.17 -7.20 13.98
N PRO A 96 -10.96 -6.55 15.15
CA PRO A 96 -10.48 -5.16 15.21
C PRO A 96 -9.12 -4.98 14.52
N LEU A 97 -8.22 -5.96 14.60
CA LEU A 97 -6.91 -5.92 13.97
C LEU A 97 -7.00 -5.93 12.44
N ILE A 98 -7.81 -6.86 11.91
CA ILE A 98 -8.09 -6.94 10.47
C ILE A 98 -8.82 -5.68 10.03
N PHE A 99 -9.70 -5.17 10.86
CA PHE A 99 -10.49 -3.98 10.60
C PHE A 99 -9.62 -2.72 10.45
N PHE A 100 -8.74 -2.43 11.40
CA PHE A 100 -7.88 -1.24 11.35
C PHE A 100 -6.89 -1.29 10.18
N THR A 101 -6.31 -2.43 9.89
CA THR A 101 -5.38 -2.58 8.76
C THR A 101 -6.11 -2.47 7.41
N ASN A 102 -7.33 -2.95 7.32
CA ASN A 102 -8.09 -2.97 6.07
C ASN A 102 -8.98 -1.74 5.86
N THR A 103 -9.27 -0.94 6.88
CA THR A 103 -9.96 0.34 6.68
C THR A 103 -9.11 1.29 5.83
N CYS A 104 -7.82 1.36 6.11
CA CYS A 104 -6.89 2.06 5.23
C CYS A 104 -6.81 1.41 3.84
N PHE A 105 -6.88 0.09 3.77
CA PHE A 105 -6.86 -0.67 2.51
C PHE A 105 -8.07 -0.38 1.62
N LYS A 106 -9.26 -0.24 2.18
CA LYS A 106 -10.48 -0.01 1.39
C LYS A 106 -10.64 1.40 0.88
N ILE A 107 -10.27 2.36 1.68
CA ILE A 107 -10.19 3.74 1.22
C ILE A 107 -9.29 3.81 -0.01
N ASN A 108 -8.24 2.98 -0.06
CA ASN A 108 -7.37 2.84 -1.22
C ASN A 108 -8.00 2.09 -2.41
N VAL A 109 -8.73 1.01 -2.18
CA VAL A 109 -9.41 0.24 -3.24
C VAL A 109 -10.52 1.08 -3.87
N PHE A 110 -11.25 1.86 -3.08
CA PHE A 110 -12.27 2.78 -3.59
C PHE A 110 -11.66 3.86 -4.50
N ILE A 111 -10.46 4.33 -4.17
CA ILE A 111 -9.73 5.28 -5.02
C ILE A 111 -9.29 4.61 -6.33
N THR A 112 -8.88 3.36 -6.29
CA THR A 112 -8.43 2.61 -7.48
C THR A 112 -9.58 2.28 -8.43
N LEU A 113 -10.82 2.23 -7.93
CA LEU A 113 -12.03 2.00 -8.75
C LEU A 113 -12.62 3.28 -9.34
N ILE A 114 -12.25 4.45 -8.82
CA ILE A 114 -12.74 5.76 -9.28
C ILE A 114 -11.78 6.43 -10.29
N PHE A 115 -10.52 5.98 -10.33
CA PHE A 115 -9.48 6.44 -11.26
C PHE A 115 -8.94 5.27 -12.11
#